data_242c1d9436a96fdba32ff5010cbd70c2
#
_entry.id   242c1d9436a96fdba32ff5010cbd70c2
#
_cell.length_a   1.000
_cell.length_b   1.000
_cell.length_c   1.000
_cell.angle_alpha   90.00
_cell.angle_beta   90.00
_cell.angle_gamma   90.00
#
_symmetry.space_group_name_H-M   'P 1'
#
loop_
_entity.id
_entity.type
_entity.pdbx_description
1 polymer ?
#
loop_
_entity_poly.entity_id
_entity_poly.type
_entity_poly.pdbx_seq_one_letter_code
_entity_poly.pdbx_strand_id
1 'polypeptide(L)'
;MRKLIILAGAALGLLFASCTKEEQRTLSVIPAPLKVELQQEVFPLNPETGLYIDASEGDKKILKDYLAASFMKLKPVAAEEGHTIVLKQVAQLPEVNSSEGYVLTVTPDQVLIRATSGAGLFYGVQTLSLIHI
;
A
#
# COMPACT_ATOMS: atom_id res chain seq x y z
N MET A 1 35.39 -59.36 35.94
CA MET A 1 34.20 -59.69 35.13
C MET A 1 33.03 -58.77 35.54
N ARG A 2 32.80 -57.75 34.83
CA ARG A 2 31.56 -56.94 34.90
C ARG A 2 31.32 -56.28 33.52
N LYS A 3 30.32 -56.76 32.82
CA LYS A 3 29.93 -56.31 31.50
C LYS A 3 29.22 -54.97 31.62
N LEU A 4 29.78 -53.93 31.04
CA LEU A 4 29.16 -52.64 30.92
C LEU A 4 28.27 -52.61 29.67
N ILE A 5 26.97 -52.57 29.87
CA ILE A 5 25.95 -52.44 28.79
C ILE A 5 25.75 -50.97 28.54
N ILE A 6 26.26 -50.50 27.38
CA ILE A 6 26.01 -49.12 26.89
C ILE A 6 24.67 -49.15 26.16
N LEU A 7 23.61 -48.55 26.76
CA LEU A 7 22.36 -48.24 26.08
C LEU A 7 22.55 -47.02 25.21
N ALA A 8 22.60 -47.23 23.91
CA ALA A 8 22.54 -46.13 22.95
C ALA A 8 21.10 -45.67 22.80
N GLY A 9 20.75 -44.57 23.45
CA GLY A 9 19.47 -43.87 23.24
C GLY A 9 19.49 -43.15 21.91
N ALA A 10 18.74 -43.69 20.93
CA ALA A 10 18.49 -42.96 19.68
C ALA A 10 17.49 -41.83 19.94
N ALA A 11 17.99 -40.59 20.04
CA ALA A 11 17.14 -39.42 20.06
C ALA A 11 16.64 -39.17 18.64
N LEU A 12 15.41 -39.57 18.36
CA LEU A 12 14.68 -39.26 17.12
C LEU A 12 14.22 -37.83 17.18
N GLY A 13 15.06 -36.92 16.68
CA GLY A 13 14.72 -35.50 16.51
C GLY A 13 13.67 -35.34 15.41
N LEU A 14 12.42 -35.12 15.79
CA LEU A 14 11.35 -34.68 14.90
C LEU A 14 11.65 -33.25 14.45
N LEU A 15 12.24 -33.11 13.28
CA LEU A 15 12.33 -31.84 12.56
C LEU A 15 10.90 -31.47 12.11
N PHE A 16 10.22 -30.64 12.88
CA PHE A 16 9.05 -29.92 12.40
C PHE A 16 9.51 -28.90 11.37
N ALA A 17 9.52 -29.28 10.12
CA ALA A 17 9.57 -28.35 9.01
C ALA A 17 8.24 -27.57 9.04
N SER A 18 8.25 -26.43 9.73
CA SER A 18 7.19 -25.44 9.64
C SER A 18 7.25 -24.87 8.24
N CYS A 19 6.48 -25.44 7.31
CA CYS A 19 6.14 -24.78 6.06
C CYS A 19 5.29 -23.56 6.40
N THR A 20 5.92 -22.41 6.58
CA THR A 20 5.23 -21.13 6.45
C THR A 20 4.83 -21.01 4.99
N LYS A 21 3.57 -21.31 4.68
CA LYS A 21 2.95 -20.87 3.43
C LYS A 21 3.06 -19.35 3.43
N GLU A 22 3.99 -18.81 2.64
CA GLU A 22 3.90 -17.42 2.20
C GLU A 22 2.58 -17.31 1.44
N GLU A 23 1.59 -16.72 2.08
CA GLU A 23 0.34 -16.36 1.45
C GLU A 23 0.69 -15.29 0.41
N GLN A 24 0.79 -15.69 -0.86
CA GLN A 24 1.01 -14.76 -1.96
C GLN A 24 -0.20 -13.84 -2.00
N ARG A 25 -0.04 -12.65 -1.41
CA ARG A 25 -1.02 -11.57 -1.54
C ARG A 25 -1.07 -11.19 -3.02
N THR A 26 -2.18 -11.47 -3.66
CA THR A 26 -2.44 -11.04 -5.04
C THR A 26 -3.33 -9.82 -5.01
N LEU A 27 -2.92 -8.76 -5.69
CA LEU A 27 -3.75 -7.58 -5.86
C LEU A 27 -4.73 -7.83 -7.00
N SER A 28 -6.02 -7.97 -6.66
CA SER A 28 -7.11 -8.16 -7.62
C SER A 28 -7.86 -6.84 -7.84
N VAL A 29 -7.28 -5.94 -8.63
CA VAL A 29 -7.87 -4.65 -8.98
C VAL A 29 -8.20 -4.63 -10.47
N ILE A 30 -9.36 -4.06 -10.82
CA ILE A 30 -9.81 -3.92 -12.21
C ILE A 30 -10.01 -2.42 -12.51
N PRO A 31 -9.32 -1.88 -13.54
CA PRO A 31 -8.34 -2.54 -14.43
C PRO A 31 -7.05 -2.92 -13.70
N ALA A 32 -6.39 -3.98 -14.19
CA ALA A 32 -5.13 -4.43 -13.59
C ALA A 32 -4.03 -3.37 -13.77
N PRO A 33 -3.24 -3.07 -12.72
CA PRO A 33 -2.08 -2.20 -12.83
C PRO A 33 -1.04 -2.78 -13.80
N LEU A 34 -0.34 -1.92 -14.53
CA LEU A 34 0.75 -2.33 -15.44
C LEU A 34 1.93 -2.96 -14.70
N LYS A 35 2.19 -2.48 -13.49
CA LYS A 35 3.25 -2.97 -12.62
C LYS A 35 2.78 -2.95 -11.18
N VAL A 36 3.04 -4.03 -10.46
CA VAL A 36 2.74 -4.17 -9.02
C VAL A 36 3.96 -4.75 -8.33
N GLU A 37 4.39 -4.10 -7.27
CA GLU A 37 5.38 -4.59 -6.33
C GLU A 37 4.71 -4.66 -4.95
N LEU A 38 4.44 -5.87 -4.47
CA LEU A 38 3.80 -6.06 -3.17
C LEU A 38 4.84 -6.08 -2.06
N GLN A 39 4.57 -5.33 -1.00
CA GLN A 39 5.33 -5.32 0.24
C GLN A 39 4.52 -5.97 1.35
N GLN A 40 5.18 -6.38 2.42
CA GLN A 40 4.50 -7.01 3.57
C GLN A 40 3.86 -5.99 4.51
N GLU A 41 4.30 -4.75 4.43
CA GLU A 41 3.84 -3.66 5.26
C GLU A 41 2.46 -3.16 4.83
N VAL A 42 1.71 -2.62 5.78
CA VAL A 42 0.37 -2.08 5.54
C VAL A 42 0.26 -0.66 6.11
N PHE A 43 -0.56 0.16 5.48
CA PHE A 43 -0.92 1.48 5.99
C PHE A 43 -2.26 1.36 6.74
N PRO A 44 -2.30 1.54 8.07
CA PRO A 44 -3.54 1.41 8.84
C PRO A 44 -4.42 2.67 8.65
N LEU A 45 -5.45 2.58 7.83
CA LEU A 45 -6.42 3.67 7.67
C LEU A 45 -7.24 3.85 8.95
N ASN A 46 -7.25 5.06 9.50
CA ASN A 46 -7.98 5.40 10.73
C ASN A 46 -8.57 6.83 10.66
N PRO A 47 -9.44 7.24 11.60
CA PRO A 47 -10.08 8.56 11.59
C PRO A 47 -9.11 9.75 11.72
N GLU A 48 -7.89 9.53 12.16
CA GLU A 48 -6.85 10.56 12.27
C GLU A 48 -5.96 10.64 11.02
N THR A 49 -6.18 9.75 10.03
CA THR A 49 -5.43 9.76 8.78
C THR A 49 -5.61 11.09 8.06
N GLY A 50 -4.48 11.75 7.81
CA GLY A 50 -4.42 13.02 7.10
C GLY A 50 -4.69 12.88 5.60
N LEU A 51 -5.14 13.97 4.97
CA LEU A 51 -5.25 14.12 3.53
C LEU A 51 -4.55 15.40 3.12
N TYR A 52 -3.47 15.27 2.36
CA TYR A 52 -2.75 16.38 1.75
C TYR A 52 -2.89 16.32 0.23
N ILE A 53 -3.28 17.43 -0.41
CA ILE A 53 -3.45 17.51 -1.87
C ILE A 53 -2.62 18.67 -2.41
N ASP A 54 -1.66 18.35 -3.24
CA ASP A 54 -0.85 19.29 -4.01
C ASP A 54 -1.18 19.14 -5.50
N ALA A 55 -2.14 19.93 -5.97
CA ALA A 55 -2.65 19.90 -7.32
C ALA A 55 -3.23 21.28 -7.69
N SER A 56 -3.72 21.44 -8.92
CA SER A 56 -4.47 22.66 -9.31
C SER A 56 -5.71 22.85 -8.42
N GLU A 57 -6.19 24.07 -8.24
CA GLU A 57 -7.35 24.35 -7.39
C GLU A 57 -8.64 23.65 -7.89
N GLY A 58 -8.77 23.50 -9.21
CA GLY A 58 -9.89 22.75 -9.80
C GLY A 58 -9.83 21.25 -9.45
N ASP A 59 -8.66 20.66 -9.60
CA ASP A 59 -8.43 19.23 -9.28
C ASP A 59 -8.56 18.99 -7.77
N LYS A 60 -8.03 19.87 -6.94
CA LYS A 60 -8.20 19.79 -5.47
C LYS A 60 -9.64 19.72 -5.06
N LYS A 61 -10.48 20.57 -5.68
CA LYS A 61 -11.92 20.56 -5.38
C LYS A 61 -12.56 19.25 -5.74
N ILE A 62 -12.33 18.75 -6.95
CA ILE A 62 -12.89 17.47 -7.44
C ILE A 62 -12.45 16.31 -6.53
N LEU A 63 -11.16 16.24 -6.21
CA LEU A 63 -10.61 15.18 -5.37
C LEU A 63 -11.17 15.23 -3.94
N LYS A 64 -11.30 16.43 -3.36
CA LYS A 64 -11.91 16.60 -2.04
C LYS A 64 -13.37 16.18 -2.02
N ASP A 65 -14.17 16.61 -3.01
CA ASP A 65 -15.59 16.28 -3.11
C ASP A 65 -15.78 14.76 -3.28
N TYR A 66 -14.96 14.12 -4.11
CA TYR A 66 -15.00 12.67 -4.28
C TYR A 66 -14.63 11.91 -3.00
N LEU A 67 -13.55 12.31 -2.34
CA LEU A 67 -13.09 11.65 -1.10
C LEU A 67 -14.07 11.88 0.05
N ALA A 68 -14.70 13.06 0.13
CA ALA A 68 -15.73 13.33 1.14
C ALA A 68 -16.98 12.46 0.96
N ALA A 69 -17.30 12.10 -0.28
CA ALA A 69 -18.42 11.20 -0.60
C ALA A 69 -18.04 9.71 -0.42
N SER A 70 -16.74 9.38 -0.31
CA SER A 70 -16.24 8.03 -0.12
C SER A 70 -16.37 7.56 1.34
N PHE A 71 -16.14 6.27 1.56
CA PHE A 71 -16.10 5.71 2.92
C PHE A 71 -14.85 6.13 3.73
N MET A 72 -13.86 6.71 3.05
CA MET A 72 -12.62 7.18 3.68
C MET A 72 -12.86 8.55 4.35
N LYS A 73 -13.03 8.55 5.66
CA LYS A 73 -13.14 9.78 6.46
C LYS A 73 -11.74 10.32 6.75
N LEU A 74 -11.23 11.14 5.84
CA LEU A 74 -9.89 11.71 5.92
C LEU A 74 -9.93 13.12 6.49
N LYS A 75 -8.88 13.49 7.24
CA LYS A 75 -8.72 14.79 7.87
C LYS A 75 -7.84 15.70 7.00
N PRO A 76 -8.34 16.82 6.44
CA PRO A 76 -7.48 17.73 5.69
C PRO A 76 -6.32 18.23 6.55
N VAL A 77 -5.09 18.16 6.01
CA VAL A 77 -3.88 18.64 6.67
C VAL A 77 -3.12 19.62 5.77
N ALA A 78 -2.28 20.46 6.39
CA ALA A 78 -1.54 21.52 5.69
C ALA A 78 -0.16 21.06 5.16
N ALA A 79 0.30 19.87 5.58
CA ALA A 79 1.60 19.33 5.21
C ALA A 79 1.52 17.84 4.85
N GLU A 80 2.50 17.38 4.07
CA GLU A 80 2.60 15.97 3.62
C GLU A 80 3.30 15.06 4.65
N GLU A 81 3.33 15.45 5.90
CA GLU A 81 4.04 14.73 6.97
C GLU A 81 3.10 13.87 7.82
N GLY A 82 3.69 12.86 8.46
CA GLY A 82 2.99 11.98 9.38
C GLY A 82 2.11 10.94 8.67
N HIS A 83 1.10 10.42 9.39
CA HIS A 83 0.20 9.38 8.92
C HIS A 83 -0.83 9.96 7.91
N THR A 84 -0.41 10.07 6.64
CA THR A 84 -1.09 10.92 5.65
C THR A 84 -1.22 10.23 4.30
N ILE A 85 -2.37 10.42 3.65
CA ILE A 85 -2.55 10.16 2.22
C ILE A 85 -2.20 11.45 1.47
N VAL A 86 -1.20 11.36 0.60
CA VAL A 86 -0.67 12.46 -0.19
C VAL A 86 -1.04 12.28 -1.65
N LEU A 87 -1.71 13.26 -2.23
CA LEU A 87 -2.01 13.36 -3.65
C LEU A 87 -1.17 14.47 -4.24
N LYS A 88 -0.23 14.15 -5.13
CA LYS A 88 0.77 15.09 -5.63
C LYS A 88 0.80 15.13 -7.15
N GLN A 89 0.43 16.26 -7.73
CA GLN A 89 0.60 16.51 -9.15
C GLN A 89 2.05 16.94 -9.42
N VAL A 90 2.71 16.24 -10.34
CA VAL A 90 4.12 16.46 -10.68
C VAL A 90 4.26 16.80 -12.14
N ALA A 91 5.29 17.57 -12.49
CA ALA A 91 5.52 17.98 -13.89
C ALA A 91 5.90 16.81 -14.79
N GLN A 92 6.58 15.81 -14.24
CA GLN A 92 7.05 14.64 -14.97
C GLN A 92 6.94 13.39 -14.09
N LEU A 93 6.61 12.25 -14.70
CA LEU A 93 6.53 10.95 -14.06
C LEU A 93 7.12 9.90 -15.02
N PRO A 94 8.45 9.70 -15.01
CA PRO A 94 9.15 8.87 -15.99
C PRO A 94 8.66 7.42 -16.06
N GLU A 95 8.09 6.93 -14.95
CA GLU A 95 7.55 5.57 -14.84
C GLU A 95 6.24 5.38 -15.63
N VAL A 96 5.64 6.49 -16.10
CA VAL A 96 4.29 6.47 -16.70
C VAL A 96 4.27 7.31 -17.97
N ASN A 97 3.86 6.72 -19.07
CA ASN A 97 3.78 7.36 -20.40
C ASN A 97 2.35 7.82 -20.76
N SER A 98 1.50 8.06 -19.80
CA SER A 98 0.10 8.46 -20.00
C SER A 98 -0.26 9.64 -19.12
N SER A 99 -1.02 10.58 -19.64
CA SER A 99 -1.57 11.70 -18.84
C SER A 99 -2.58 11.25 -17.78
N GLU A 100 -3.17 10.07 -17.95
CA GLU A 100 -4.09 9.46 -16.99
C GLU A 100 -3.39 8.47 -16.04
N GLY A 101 -2.11 8.23 -16.27
CA GLY A 101 -1.33 7.31 -15.46
C GLY A 101 -0.93 7.92 -14.11
N TYR A 102 -0.67 7.04 -13.16
CA TYR A 102 -0.26 7.40 -11.81
C TYR A 102 0.70 6.35 -11.24
N VAL A 103 1.40 6.75 -10.18
CA VAL A 103 2.17 5.85 -9.31
C VAL A 103 1.57 5.94 -7.92
N LEU A 104 1.18 4.79 -7.38
CA LEU A 104 0.68 4.62 -6.03
C LEU A 104 1.72 3.88 -5.20
N THR A 105 2.19 4.50 -4.12
CA THR A 105 3.12 3.91 -3.15
C THR A 105 2.47 3.85 -1.78
N VAL A 106 2.53 2.72 -1.12
CA VAL A 106 2.01 2.51 0.23
C VAL A 106 3.17 2.13 1.14
N THR A 107 3.33 2.86 2.23
CA THR A 107 4.25 2.58 3.32
C THR A 107 3.47 2.56 4.64
N PRO A 108 4.00 2.10 5.76
CA PRO A 108 3.30 2.14 7.05
C PRO A 108 2.90 3.55 7.50
N ASP A 109 3.66 4.56 7.09
CA ASP A 109 3.47 5.94 7.54
C ASP A 109 2.73 6.80 6.51
N GLN A 110 2.76 6.42 5.22
CA GLN A 110 2.23 7.28 4.17
C GLN A 110 1.72 6.49 2.97
N VAL A 111 0.62 6.96 2.40
CA VAL A 111 0.19 6.62 1.04
C VAL A 111 0.48 7.80 0.14
N LEU A 112 1.26 7.59 -0.92
CA LEU A 112 1.61 8.63 -1.89
C LEU A 112 1.09 8.27 -3.27
N ILE A 113 0.26 9.14 -3.85
CA ILE A 113 -0.20 9.06 -5.23
C ILE A 113 0.40 10.21 -6.02
N ARG A 114 1.19 9.89 -7.05
CA ARG A 114 1.78 10.87 -7.97
C ARG A 114 1.20 10.67 -9.36
N ALA A 115 0.89 11.79 -10.03
CA ALA A 115 0.43 11.81 -11.42
C ALA A 115 0.83 13.14 -12.08
N THR A 116 0.81 13.17 -13.40
CA THR A 116 1.08 14.41 -14.17
C THR A 116 -0.18 15.25 -14.39
N SER A 117 -1.35 14.69 -14.07
CA SER A 117 -2.65 15.36 -14.22
C SER A 117 -3.61 15.05 -13.09
N GLY A 118 -4.66 15.86 -12.95
CA GLY A 118 -5.76 15.60 -12.02
C GLY A 118 -6.51 14.31 -12.32
N ALA A 119 -6.64 13.94 -13.60
CA ALA A 119 -7.24 12.66 -14.01
C ALA A 119 -6.42 11.47 -13.49
N GLY A 120 -5.10 11.50 -13.62
CA GLY A 120 -4.22 10.46 -13.07
C GLY A 120 -4.34 10.36 -11.54
N LEU A 121 -4.39 11.48 -10.82
CA LEU A 121 -4.63 11.48 -9.38
C LEU A 121 -5.97 10.85 -9.03
N PHE A 122 -7.03 11.18 -9.78
CA PHE A 122 -8.36 10.62 -9.57
C PHE A 122 -8.38 9.10 -9.74
N TYR A 123 -7.75 8.57 -10.80
CA TYR A 123 -7.64 7.12 -10.99
C TYR A 123 -6.80 6.43 -9.91
N GLY A 124 -5.75 7.10 -9.43
CA GLY A 124 -4.97 6.62 -8.30
C GLY A 124 -5.81 6.51 -7.02
N VAL A 125 -6.65 7.49 -6.75
CA VAL A 125 -7.60 7.47 -5.61
C VAL A 125 -8.64 6.36 -5.77
N GLN A 126 -9.17 6.14 -6.97
CA GLN A 126 -10.08 5.03 -7.22
C GLN A 126 -9.41 3.68 -6.95
N THR A 127 -8.18 3.49 -7.40
CA THR A 127 -7.41 2.28 -7.09
C THR A 127 -7.20 2.12 -5.59
N LEU A 128 -6.82 3.18 -4.89
CA LEU A 128 -6.69 3.16 -3.43
C LEU A 128 -7.98 2.72 -2.74
N SER A 129 -9.13 3.12 -3.25
CA SER A 129 -10.44 2.73 -2.69
C SER A 129 -10.78 1.24 -2.88
N LEU A 130 -10.13 0.56 -3.80
CA LEU A 130 -10.35 -0.85 -4.11
C LEU A 130 -9.36 -1.79 -3.41
N ILE A 131 -8.23 -1.27 -2.95
CA ILE A 131 -7.25 -2.05 -2.18
C ILE A 131 -7.54 -1.95 -0.69
N HIS A 132 -7.32 -3.06 0.02
CA HIS A 132 -7.38 -3.05 1.48
C HIS A 132 -6.01 -2.66 2.03
N ILE A 133 -5.95 -1.52 2.66
CA ILE A 133 -4.75 -0.94 3.28
C ILE A 133 -4.88 -0.93 4.80
#